data_13e913e16b9dec8a12001a6ab95f88e5
#
_entry.id   13e913e16b9dec8a12001a6ab95f88e5
#
_cell.length_a   1.000
_cell.length_b   1.000
_cell.length_c   1.000
_cell.angle_alpha   90.00
_cell.angle_beta   90.00
_cell.angle_gamma   90.00
#
_symmetry.space_group_name_H-M   'P 1'
#
loop_
_entity.id
_entity.type
_entity.pdbx_description
1 polymer ?
#
loop_
_entity_poly.entity_id
_entity_poly.type
_entity_poly.pdbx_seq_one_letter_code
_entity_poly.pdbx_strand_id
1 'polypeptide(L)'
;VVRLTKHAETQPEHPVFTPHAAQQAFNADDSAVLLRTDHGEWHIFDPKTGKAIRKLGGIAGDAEPQWDPKNPNVLYYLNVDGKDMRIFRLTVDLSQNGTDKAELLADMGPQIHQHWPTATHARTRGGTPSDDGRTWCFMAERNDGSNWNTLGLFTWDLQTRKIIGTHSLPPAAPEYITTSPSGSHCVAQFSYPTGVLAYKRDFSAPYNAQVSENSLKLMNEGYRKYSDVARNAQGQDMYVGFDAISKPNHLFMTNLATGEKTPLLTTSFGKDTDTGVQVSGRALQRPGWVLVSGFGERKDGVNNLAANDPNRKWFHRKMFALSLENPPKVLSIANLPHWWDGSKNDTWPRPHGTVNRSFTRMLFNANWNSPNVRDFDTYLVEIRSDAVPALHTPKP
;
A
#
# COMPACT_ATOMS: atom_id res chain seq x y z
N VAL A 1 6.96 -16.20 14.55
CA VAL A 1 5.65 -15.62 14.22
C VAL A 1 4.87 -15.45 15.50
N VAL A 2 4.35 -14.24 15.74
CA VAL A 2 3.56 -13.90 16.93
C VAL A 2 2.18 -13.43 16.48
N ARG A 3 1.11 -13.91 17.12
CA ARG A 3 -0.26 -13.42 16.93
C ARG A 3 -0.40 -12.09 17.67
N LEU A 4 -0.67 -11.00 16.97
CA LEU A 4 -0.85 -9.68 17.55
C LEU A 4 -2.28 -9.42 18.01
N THR A 5 -3.26 -9.84 17.22
CA THR A 5 -4.66 -9.64 17.55
C THR A 5 -5.31 -10.96 17.95
N LYS A 6 -6.36 -10.86 18.75
CA LYS A 6 -7.13 -12.00 19.26
C LYS A 6 -8.61 -11.61 19.19
N HIS A 7 -9.15 -11.50 17.97
CA HIS A 7 -10.51 -11.01 17.76
C HIS A 7 -11.53 -11.76 18.61
N ALA A 8 -11.42 -13.09 18.73
CA ALA A 8 -12.32 -13.90 19.53
C ALA A 8 -12.28 -13.59 21.04
N GLU A 9 -11.17 -13.02 21.56
CA GLU A 9 -11.01 -12.69 22.98
C GLU A 9 -11.28 -11.21 23.28
N THR A 10 -10.92 -10.32 22.35
CA THR A 10 -10.92 -8.86 22.60
C THR A 10 -12.07 -8.14 21.92
N GLN A 11 -12.39 -8.52 20.69
CA GLN A 11 -13.46 -7.92 19.88
C GLN A 11 -14.02 -8.96 18.91
N PRO A 12 -14.82 -9.93 19.38
CA PRO A 12 -15.24 -11.08 18.57
C PRO A 12 -16.03 -10.70 17.31
N GLU A 13 -16.65 -9.52 17.29
CA GLU A 13 -17.41 -9.05 16.14
C GLU A 13 -16.61 -8.16 15.17
N HIS A 14 -15.42 -7.69 15.59
CA HIS A 14 -14.67 -6.65 14.87
C HIS A 14 -13.18 -6.97 14.82
N PRO A 15 -12.71 -7.74 13.82
CA PRO A 15 -11.30 -8.05 13.68
C PRO A 15 -10.48 -6.76 13.48
N VAL A 16 -9.29 -6.75 14.08
CA VAL A 16 -8.30 -5.67 13.95
C VAL A 16 -7.18 -6.15 13.04
N PHE A 17 -6.86 -5.40 11.99
CA PHE A 17 -6.03 -5.88 10.90
C PHE A 17 -5.20 -4.80 10.20
N THR A 18 -4.22 -5.24 9.38
CA THR A 18 -3.55 -4.37 8.42
C THR A 18 -4.49 -4.13 7.24
N PRO A 19 -4.93 -2.90 6.95
CA PRO A 19 -5.92 -2.68 5.89
C PRO A 19 -5.33 -2.79 4.48
N HIS A 20 -3.99 -2.72 4.35
CA HIS A 20 -3.36 -2.51 3.06
C HIS A 20 -1.88 -2.92 3.04
N ALA A 21 -1.46 -3.71 2.05
CA ALA A 21 -0.06 -4.09 1.88
C ALA A 21 0.86 -2.89 1.62
N ALA A 22 0.38 -1.88 0.89
CA ALA A 22 1.14 -0.66 0.58
C ALA A 22 1.21 0.35 1.73
N GLN A 23 0.49 0.14 2.85
CA GLN A 23 0.56 1.03 4.00
C GLN A 23 1.76 0.69 4.88
N GLN A 24 2.50 1.71 5.34
CA GLN A 24 3.50 1.53 6.38
C GLN A 24 2.80 1.46 7.75
N ALA A 25 2.62 0.23 8.25
CA ALA A 25 1.96 0.00 9.53
C ALA A 25 2.87 0.32 10.73
N PHE A 26 4.19 0.20 10.56
CA PHE A 26 5.18 0.45 11.61
C PHE A 26 5.56 1.93 11.66
N ASN A 27 5.70 2.47 12.86
CA ASN A 27 6.27 3.80 13.06
C ASN A 27 7.79 3.83 12.78
N ALA A 28 8.43 5.01 12.88
CA ALA A 28 9.80 5.23 12.42
C ALA A 28 10.87 4.36 13.10
N ASP A 29 10.67 3.97 14.36
CA ASP A 29 11.60 3.16 15.17
C ASP A 29 11.09 1.74 15.46
N ASP A 30 10.01 1.32 14.82
CA ASP A 30 9.35 0.03 15.01
C ASP A 30 8.86 -0.22 16.47
N SER A 31 8.63 0.82 17.25
CA SER A 31 8.10 0.72 18.61
C SER A 31 6.58 0.60 18.66
N ALA A 32 5.89 0.93 17.58
CA ALA A 32 4.45 0.88 17.47
C ALA A 32 3.97 0.40 16.09
N VAL A 33 2.81 -0.24 16.10
CA VAL A 33 2.11 -0.71 14.89
C VAL A 33 0.70 -0.12 14.88
N LEU A 34 0.28 0.40 13.73
CA LEU A 34 -1.05 0.94 13.51
C LEU A 34 -1.92 -0.09 12.75
N LEU A 35 -2.99 -0.52 13.38
CA LEU A 35 -3.98 -1.44 12.81
C LEU A 35 -5.37 -0.80 12.83
N ARG A 36 -6.29 -1.36 12.04
CA ARG A 36 -7.65 -0.84 11.88
C ARG A 36 -8.69 -1.94 12.07
N THR A 37 -9.83 -1.62 12.71
CA THR A 37 -11.00 -2.50 12.69
C THR A 37 -11.78 -2.39 11.38
N ASP A 38 -12.63 -3.37 11.10
CA ASP A 38 -13.56 -3.32 9.96
C ASP A 38 -14.56 -2.14 10.08
N HIS A 39 -14.80 -1.64 11.28
CA HIS A 39 -15.62 -0.45 11.55
C HIS A 39 -14.86 0.88 11.45
N GLY A 40 -13.58 0.82 11.11
CA GLY A 40 -12.81 2.03 10.91
C GLY A 40 -12.14 2.61 12.16
N GLU A 41 -12.05 1.87 13.25
CA GLU A 41 -11.31 2.31 14.43
C GLU A 41 -9.82 2.01 14.28
N TRP A 42 -8.98 2.98 14.61
CA TRP A 42 -7.53 2.84 14.57
C TRP A 42 -6.99 2.48 15.96
N HIS A 43 -6.12 1.48 16.01
CA HIS A 43 -5.52 0.96 17.24
C HIS A 43 -3.99 0.91 17.10
N ILE A 44 -3.32 1.22 18.21
CA ILE A 44 -1.86 1.10 18.32
C ILE A 44 -1.53 -0.16 19.11
N PHE A 45 -0.60 -0.94 18.58
CA PHE A 45 -0.07 -2.14 19.21
C PHE A 45 1.43 -2.00 19.46
N ASP A 46 1.91 -2.59 20.54
CA ASP A 46 3.33 -2.81 20.79
C ASP A 46 3.76 -4.10 20.06
N PRO A 47 4.61 -4.00 19.04
CA PRO A 47 5.05 -5.17 18.29
C PRO A 47 5.96 -6.12 19.08
N LYS A 48 6.57 -5.68 20.19
CA LYS A 48 7.44 -6.52 21.04
C LYS A 48 6.63 -7.43 21.94
N THR A 49 5.56 -6.91 22.52
CA THR A 49 4.71 -7.66 23.47
C THR A 49 3.48 -8.25 22.80
N GLY A 50 3.12 -7.81 21.59
CA GLY A 50 1.90 -8.20 20.90
C GLY A 50 0.62 -7.64 21.54
N LYS A 51 0.74 -6.67 22.46
CA LYS A 51 -0.40 -6.11 23.17
C LYS A 51 -0.91 -4.84 22.53
N ALA A 52 -2.24 -4.67 22.54
CA ALA A 52 -2.82 -3.38 22.24
C ALA A 52 -2.36 -2.35 23.28
N ILE A 53 -1.80 -1.23 22.81
CA ILE A 53 -1.50 -0.09 23.67
C ILE A 53 -2.82 0.64 23.96
N ARG A 54 -3.49 1.09 22.89
CA ARG A 54 -4.81 1.73 22.97
C ARG A 54 -5.43 1.98 21.59
N LYS A 55 -6.69 2.39 21.61
CA LYS A 55 -7.38 3.00 20.48
C LYS A 55 -6.93 4.45 20.31
N LEU A 56 -6.76 4.92 19.06
CA LEU A 56 -6.58 6.33 18.74
C LEU A 56 -7.93 7.05 18.77
N GLY A 57 -8.00 8.13 19.53
CA GLY A 57 -9.15 9.02 19.54
C GLY A 57 -9.08 10.08 18.44
N GLY A 58 -10.25 10.57 17.99
CA GLY A 58 -10.32 11.75 17.13
C GLY A 58 -9.89 11.56 15.66
N ILE A 59 -9.55 10.35 15.25
CA ILE A 59 -9.25 10.02 13.85
C ILE A 59 -10.41 9.21 13.26
N ALA A 60 -10.94 9.67 12.12
CA ALA A 60 -11.95 8.93 11.38
C ALA A 60 -11.37 7.66 10.75
N GLY A 61 -12.21 6.65 10.51
CA GLY A 61 -11.80 5.38 9.94
C GLY A 61 -11.21 5.47 8.54
N ASP A 62 -11.56 6.48 7.80
CA ASP A 62 -11.13 6.78 6.43
C ASP A 62 -10.14 7.96 6.35
N ALA A 63 -9.55 8.35 7.48
CA ALA A 63 -8.60 9.47 7.57
C ALA A 63 -7.21 9.16 6.95
N GLU A 64 -6.97 7.95 6.51
CA GLU A 64 -5.74 7.51 5.83
C GLU A 64 -4.44 7.88 6.59
N PRO A 65 -4.30 7.54 7.89
CA PRO A 65 -3.17 7.97 8.69
C PRO A 65 -1.86 7.38 8.19
N GLN A 66 -0.81 8.22 8.18
CA GLN A 66 0.54 7.89 7.73
C GLN A 66 1.54 8.26 8.82
N TRP A 67 2.39 7.31 9.22
CA TRP A 67 3.48 7.60 10.14
C TRP A 67 4.50 8.57 9.52
N ASP A 68 4.99 9.51 10.33
CA ASP A 68 6.15 10.30 9.98
C ASP A 68 7.37 9.36 9.84
N PRO A 69 8.16 9.48 8.76
CA PRO A 69 9.26 8.55 8.49
C PRO A 69 10.46 8.71 9.45
N LYS A 70 10.50 9.76 10.26
CA LYS A 70 11.63 10.11 11.16
C LYS A 70 11.22 10.22 12.62
N ASN A 71 9.99 10.70 12.89
CA ASN A 71 9.49 10.87 14.25
C ASN A 71 8.52 9.74 14.60
N PRO A 72 8.87 8.81 15.48
CA PRO A 72 8.04 7.64 15.79
C PRO A 72 6.70 7.99 16.46
N ASN A 73 6.57 9.19 17.00
CA ASN A 73 5.37 9.63 17.71
C ASN A 73 4.49 10.56 16.88
N VAL A 74 4.68 10.62 15.56
CA VAL A 74 3.91 11.52 14.70
C VAL A 74 3.18 10.76 13.61
N LEU A 75 1.90 11.06 13.47
CA LEU A 75 1.05 10.66 12.34
C LEU A 75 0.59 11.91 11.57
N TYR A 76 0.50 11.79 10.26
CA TYR A 76 -0.24 12.71 9.39
C TYR A 76 -1.54 12.04 8.96
N TYR A 77 -2.64 12.79 8.92
CA TYR A 77 -3.91 12.25 8.50
C TYR A 77 -4.78 13.33 7.84
N LEU A 78 -5.72 12.87 7.02
CA LEU A 78 -6.74 13.71 6.43
C LEU A 78 -7.95 13.78 7.35
N ASN A 79 -8.73 14.85 7.27
CA ASN A 79 -10.04 14.87 7.89
C ASN A 79 -10.96 13.84 7.20
N VAL A 80 -12.12 13.56 7.81
CA VAL A 80 -13.08 12.56 7.31
C VAL A 80 -13.07 12.47 5.79
N ASP A 81 -12.56 11.35 5.25
CA ASP A 81 -12.46 11.07 3.81
C ASP A 81 -11.82 12.23 2.99
N GLY A 82 -10.90 13.01 3.59
CA GLY A 82 -10.25 14.16 2.95
C GLY A 82 -11.13 15.40 2.81
N LYS A 83 -12.29 15.43 3.50
CA LYS A 83 -13.19 16.58 3.53
C LYS A 83 -12.46 17.84 4.01
N ASP A 84 -12.86 18.99 3.46
CA ASP A 84 -12.29 20.31 3.72
C ASP A 84 -10.83 20.45 3.26
N MET A 85 -10.25 19.44 2.60
CA MET A 85 -8.91 19.49 1.98
C MET A 85 -7.80 19.92 2.94
N ARG A 86 -7.81 19.33 4.16
CA ARG A 86 -6.89 19.66 5.26
C ARG A 86 -6.05 18.47 5.66
N ILE A 87 -4.78 18.74 5.95
CA ILE A 87 -3.83 17.78 6.53
C ILE A 87 -3.64 18.14 8.00
N PHE A 88 -3.79 17.15 8.86
CA PHE A 88 -3.54 17.26 10.30
C PHE A 88 -2.29 16.48 10.68
N ARG A 89 -1.64 16.95 11.73
CA ARG A 89 -0.57 16.26 12.43
C ARG A 89 -1.11 15.80 13.77
N LEU A 90 -0.88 14.53 14.10
CA LEU A 90 -1.15 13.98 15.42
C LEU A 90 0.17 13.64 16.10
N THR A 91 0.44 14.25 17.24
CA THR A 91 1.48 13.78 18.16
C THR A 91 0.86 12.71 19.06
N VAL A 92 1.34 11.49 18.91
CA VAL A 92 0.82 10.29 19.56
C VAL A 92 1.58 10.06 20.85
N ASP A 93 0.85 9.95 21.95
CA ASP A 93 1.42 9.47 23.21
C ASP A 93 1.29 7.94 23.26
N LEU A 94 2.41 7.23 23.18
CA LEU A 94 2.45 5.76 23.15
C LEU A 94 2.23 5.10 24.52
N SER A 95 1.93 5.86 25.57
CA SER A 95 1.54 5.29 26.86
C SER A 95 0.08 4.77 26.84
N GLN A 96 -0.24 3.84 27.74
CA GLN A 96 -1.56 3.20 27.79
C GLN A 96 -2.71 4.20 28.00
N ASN A 97 -2.46 5.24 28.80
CA ASN A 97 -3.43 6.32 29.09
C ASN A 97 -3.04 7.63 28.39
N GLY A 98 -2.31 7.53 27.28
CA GLY A 98 -1.77 8.66 26.57
C GLY A 98 -2.83 9.58 25.98
N THR A 99 -2.50 10.87 25.95
CA THR A 99 -3.33 11.90 25.33
C THR A 99 -2.66 12.42 24.07
N ASP A 100 -3.32 12.22 22.93
CA ASP A 100 -2.82 12.68 21.65
C ASP A 100 -3.09 14.18 21.47
N LYS A 101 -2.18 14.84 20.75
CA LYS A 101 -2.34 16.24 20.38
C LYS A 101 -2.47 16.38 18.88
N ALA A 102 -3.66 16.75 18.42
CA ALA A 102 -3.94 17.07 17.04
C ALA A 102 -3.73 18.55 16.74
N GLU A 103 -3.15 18.86 15.59
CA GLU A 103 -2.99 20.22 15.09
C GLU A 103 -3.22 20.28 13.59
N LEU A 104 -3.81 21.37 13.10
CA LEU A 104 -3.92 21.66 11.68
C LEU A 104 -2.53 21.96 11.12
N LEU A 105 -2.04 21.10 10.22
CA LEU A 105 -0.72 21.29 9.59
C LEU A 105 -0.80 22.12 8.33
N ALA A 106 -1.79 21.83 7.46
CA ALA A 106 -1.99 22.53 6.21
C ALA A 106 -3.47 22.61 5.82
N ASP A 107 -3.89 23.78 5.33
CA ASP A 107 -5.14 23.97 4.61
C ASP A 107 -4.80 24.10 3.12
N MET A 108 -5.13 23.08 2.34
CA MET A 108 -4.88 23.04 0.90
C MET A 108 -6.01 23.68 0.08
N GLY A 109 -7.19 23.83 0.69
CA GLY A 109 -8.41 24.30 0.03
C GLY A 109 -8.24 25.58 -0.77
N PRO A 110 -7.65 26.67 -0.23
CA PRO A 110 -7.46 27.92 -0.98
C PRO A 110 -6.67 27.76 -2.28
N GLN A 111 -5.65 26.88 -2.31
CA GLN A 111 -4.88 26.63 -3.53
C GLN A 111 -5.60 25.68 -4.47
N ILE A 112 -6.27 24.65 -3.96
CA ILE A 112 -7.07 23.71 -4.77
C ILE A 112 -8.18 24.44 -5.50
N HIS A 113 -8.88 25.37 -4.84
CA HIS A 113 -9.97 26.13 -5.42
C HIS A 113 -9.53 27.09 -6.55
N GLN A 114 -8.25 27.45 -6.62
CA GLN A 114 -7.72 28.22 -7.76
C GLN A 114 -7.75 27.41 -9.07
N HIS A 115 -7.66 26.07 -8.97
CA HIS A 115 -7.68 25.16 -10.11
C HIS A 115 -9.06 24.50 -10.29
N TRP A 116 -9.70 24.15 -9.18
CA TRP A 116 -10.99 23.46 -9.16
C TRP A 116 -11.94 24.09 -8.12
N PRO A 117 -12.66 25.16 -8.47
CA PRO A 117 -13.48 25.94 -7.53
C PRO A 117 -14.58 25.13 -6.83
N THR A 118 -15.00 23.99 -7.41
CA THR A 118 -16.05 23.14 -6.87
C THR A 118 -15.52 21.95 -6.08
N ALA A 119 -14.21 21.81 -5.88
CA ALA A 119 -13.61 20.75 -5.08
C ALA A 119 -14.07 20.86 -3.62
N THR A 120 -14.34 19.71 -3.01
CA THR A 120 -14.75 19.59 -1.61
C THR A 120 -13.84 18.67 -0.79
N HIS A 121 -13.06 17.82 -1.47
CA HIS A 121 -12.22 16.80 -0.87
C HIS A 121 -10.84 16.71 -1.56
N ALA A 122 -9.85 16.31 -0.77
CA ALA A 122 -8.53 15.91 -1.25
C ALA A 122 -8.21 14.52 -0.69
N ARG A 123 -8.00 13.51 -1.56
CA ARG A 123 -7.84 12.12 -1.14
C ARG A 123 -6.70 11.42 -1.85
N THR A 124 -6.14 10.39 -1.19
CA THR A 124 -5.21 9.44 -1.81
C THR A 124 -5.86 8.07 -2.01
N ARG A 125 -6.88 7.75 -1.23
CA ARG A 125 -7.56 6.44 -1.12
C ARG A 125 -6.58 5.32 -0.70
N GLY A 126 -5.69 5.64 0.26
CA GLY A 126 -4.69 4.75 0.82
C GLY A 126 -3.35 4.79 0.13
N GLY A 127 -3.10 5.80 -0.70
CA GLY A 127 -1.77 6.11 -1.18
C GLY A 127 -0.88 6.69 -0.09
N THR A 128 0.41 6.61 -0.29
CA THR A 128 1.43 7.02 0.68
C THR A 128 2.23 8.21 0.16
N PRO A 129 2.79 9.04 1.07
CA PRO A 129 3.74 10.08 0.69
C PRO A 129 5.08 9.50 0.23
N SER A 130 5.97 10.37 -0.20
CA SER A 130 7.39 10.08 -0.43
C SER A 130 8.06 9.57 0.84
N ASP A 131 9.22 8.91 0.68
CA ASP A 131 9.99 8.29 1.77
C ASP A 131 10.39 9.28 2.87
N ASP A 132 10.62 10.54 2.51
CA ASP A 132 10.92 11.63 3.44
C ASP A 132 9.67 12.29 4.06
N GLY A 133 8.46 11.85 3.66
CA GLY A 133 7.17 12.39 4.12
C GLY A 133 6.78 13.73 3.50
N ARG A 134 7.59 14.29 2.63
CA ARG A 134 7.44 15.66 2.12
C ARG A 134 6.44 15.79 0.98
N THR A 135 6.56 14.93 -0.02
CA THR A 135 5.76 15.02 -1.25
C THR A 135 4.55 14.11 -1.17
N TRP A 136 3.37 14.64 -1.47
CA TRP A 136 2.10 13.94 -1.46
C TRP A 136 1.36 14.12 -2.78
N CYS A 137 0.92 13.04 -3.41
CA CYS A 137 0.05 13.07 -4.57
C CYS A 137 -1.40 12.88 -4.13
N PHE A 138 -2.30 13.71 -4.63
CA PHE A 138 -3.72 13.74 -4.26
C PHE A 138 -4.64 13.77 -5.47
N MET A 139 -5.86 13.35 -5.25
CA MET A 139 -7.02 13.61 -6.10
C MET A 139 -7.79 14.80 -5.52
N ALA A 140 -8.08 15.81 -6.35
CA ALA A 140 -9.08 16.83 -6.03
C ALA A 140 -10.45 16.31 -6.45
N GLU A 141 -11.39 16.22 -5.53
CA GLU A 141 -12.69 15.60 -5.76
C GLU A 141 -13.84 16.49 -5.29
N ARG A 142 -14.98 16.33 -5.94
CA ARG A 142 -16.26 16.87 -5.51
C ARG A 142 -17.17 15.73 -5.10
N ASN A 143 -17.70 15.80 -3.89
CA ASN A 143 -18.80 14.97 -3.43
C ASN A 143 -20.05 15.83 -3.33
N ASP A 144 -21.09 15.48 -4.07
CA ASP A 144 -22.39 16.15 -4.04
C ASP A 144 -23.43 15.44 -3.14
N GLY A 145 -22.95 14.50 -2.31
CA GLY A 145 -23.78 13.66 -1.44
C GLY A 145 -24.24 12.35 -2.09
N SER A 146 -24.29 12.30 -3.41
CA SER A 146 -24.70 11.10 -4.17
C SER A 146 -23.58 10.53 -5.01
N ASN A 147 -22.71 11.38 -5.56
CA ASN A 147 -21.67 10.99 -6.51
C ASN A 147 -20.33 11.59 -6.15
N TRP A 148 -19.29 10.80 -6.38
CA TRP A 148 -17.91 11.24 -6.35
C TRP A 148 -17.40 11.56 -7.75
N ASN A 149 -16.92 12.79 -7.93
CA ASN A 149 -16.35 13.26 -9.18
C ASN A 149 -14.91 13.70 -8.93
N THR A 150 -13.93 13.02 -9.51
CA THR A 150 -12.54 13.47 -9.51
C THR A 150 -12.37 14.56 -10.56
N LEU A 151 -11.92 15.73 -10.14
CA LEU A 151 -11.71 16.92 -10.98
C LEU A 151 -10.31 16.98 -11.54
N GLY A 152 -9.35 16.45 -10.78
CA GLY A 152 -7.95 16.43 -11.18
C GLY A 152 -7.04 15.80 -10.16
N LEU A 153 -5.75 15.77 -10.49
CA LEU A 153 -4.64 15.33 -9.65
C LEU A 153 -3.78 16.53 -9.29
N PHE A 154 -3.20 16.51 -8.12
CA PHE A 154 -2.20 17.51 -7.72
C PHE A 154 -1.15 16.91 -6.81
N THR A 155 0.00 17.56 -6.76
CA THR A 155 1.10 17.22 -5.86
C THR A 155 1.28 18.33 -4.86
N TRP A 156 1.38 17.96 -3.59
CA TRP A 156 1.55 18.86 -2.46
C TRP A 156 2.94 18.70 -1.83
N ASP A 157 3.62 19.81 -1.60
CA ASP A 157 4.84 19.85 -0.79
C ASP A 157 4.48 20.25 0.65
N LEU A 158 4.63 19.31 1.57
CA LEU A 158 4.25 19.51 2.97
C LEU A 158 5.14 20.53 3.68
N GLN A 159 6.40 20.66 3.26
CA GLN A 159 7.34 21.60 3.87
C GLN A 159 7.06 23.05 3.46
N THR A 160 6.86 23.30 2.16
CA THR A 160 6.57 24.65 1.64
C THR A 160 5.09 24.99 1.72
N ARG A 161 4.22 24.00 1.95
CA ARG A 161 2.75 24.11 1.95
C ARG A 161 2.22 24.68 0.65
N LYS A 162 2.73 24.14 -0.47
CA LYS A 162 2.36 24.59 -1.83
C LYS A 162 2.04 23.40 -2.74
N ILE A 163 1.15 23.65 -3.68
CA ILE A 163 0.94 22.79 -4.84
C ILE A 163 2.18 22.91 -5.74
N ILE A 164 2.78 21.75 -6.10
CA ILE A 164 3.93 21.66 -7.03
C ILE A 164 3.44 21.62 -8.47
N GLY A 165 2.37 20.85 -8.73
CA GLY A 165 1.80 20.68 -10.06
C GLY A 165 0.36 20.20 -9.99
N THR A 166 -0.35 20.40 -11.11
CA THR A 166 -1.76 20.03 -11.26
C THR A 166 -2.01 19.38 -12.60
N HIS A 167 -3.00 18.50 -12.66
CA HIS A 167 -3.46 17.86 -13.89
C HIS A 167 -4.98 17.69 -13.85
N SER A 168 -5.70 18.35 -14.75
CA SER A 168 -7.14 18.21 -14.89
C SER A 168 -7.46 16.88 -15.57
N LEU A 169 -8.44 16.16 -15.04
CA LEU A 169 -8.86 14.87 -15.58
C LEU A 169 -10.17 15.00 -16.37
N PRO A 170 -10.32 14.22 -17.45
CA PRO A 170 -11.65 13.93 -18.00
C PRO A 170 -12.49 13.16 -16.96
N PRO A 171 -13.79 12.93 -17.19
CA PRO A 171 -14.69 12.32 -16.20
C PRO A 171 -14.31 10.93 -15.65
N ALA A 172 -13.15 10.38 -16.03
CA ALA A 172 -12.65 9.10 -15.52
C ALA A 172 -11.89 9.31 -14.21
N ALA A 173 -12.45 8.87 -13.10
CA ALA A 173 -11.83 8.98 -11.78
C ALA A 173 -10.81 7.86 -11.53
N PRO A 174 -9.60 8.16 -11.04
CA PRO A 174 -8.75 7.14 -10.49
C PRO A 174 -9.32 6.58 -9.19
N GLU A 175 -9.11 5.29 -8.97
CA GLU A 175 -9.51 4.62 -7.73
C GLU A 175 -8.52 4.88 -6.58
N TYR A 176 -7.31 5.34 -6.93
CA TYR A 176 -6.19 5.42 -6.02
C TYR A 176 -5.06 6.26 -6.63
N ILE A 177 -4.34 6.99 -5.80
CA ILE A 177 -3.11 7.68 -6.18
C ILE A 177 -2.07 7.57 -5.07
N THR A 178 -0.82 7.31 -5.43
CA THR A 178 0.31 7.23 -4.49
C THR A 178 1.50 8.01 -5.00
N THR A 179 2.40 8.37 -4.09
CA THR A 179 3.66 9.05 -4.41
C THR A 179 4.79 8.02 -4.46
N SER A 180 5.67 8.12 -5.43
CA SER A 180 6.89 7.32 -5.48
C SER A 180 7.81 7.61 -4.30
N PRO A 181 8.69 6.67 -3.89
CA PRO A 181 9.56 6.87 -2.73
C PRO A 181 10.43 8.13 -2.78
N SER A 182 10.92 8.53 -3.93
CA SER A 182 11.71 9.77 -4.06
C SER A 182 10.87 11.06 -4.06
N GLY A 183 9.55 10.94 -4.23
CA GLY A 183 8.67 12.08 -4.44
C GLY A 183 8.71 12.66 -5.86
N SER A 184 9.35 11.97 -6.81
CA SER A 184 9.50 12.47 -8.19
C SER A 184 8.30 12.16 -9.08
N HIS A 185 7.49 11.16 -8.71
CA HIS A 185 6.37 10.68 -9.52
C HIS A 185 5.11 10.47 -8.69
N CYS A 186 3.96 10.67 -9.33
CA CYS A 186 2.66 10.22 -8.88
C CYS A 186 2.24 8.99 -9.70
N VAL A 187 1.72 7.96 -9.05
CA VAL A 187 1.15 6.78 -9.72
C VAL A 187 -0.33 6.74 -9.42
N ALA A 188 -1.15 6.87 -10.44
CA ALA A 188 -2.61 6.86 -10.36
C ALA A 188 -3.17 5.61 -11.04
N GLN A 189 -4.09 4.94 -10.37
CA GLN A 189 -4.76 3.76 -10.88
C GLN A 189 -6.18 4.10 -11.28
N PHE A 190 -6.50 3.83 -12.52
CA PHE A 190 -7.82 3.99 -13.12
C PHE A 190 -8.40 2.61 -13.45
N SER A 191 -9.72 2.56 -13.62
CA SER A 191 -10.39 1.39 -14.17
C SER A 191 -9.98 1.16 -15.64
N TYR A 192 -10.20 -0.08 -16.11
CA TYR A 192 -10.04 -0.43 -17.53
C TYR A 192 -10.90 0.50 -18.43
N PRO A 193 -10.40 0.96 -19.58
CA PRO A 193 -9.13 0.61 -20.24
C PRO A 193 -7.96 1.56 -19.90
N THR A 194 -8.15 2.56 -19.05
CA THR A 194 -7.10 3.55 -18.73
C THR A 194 -5.93 2.90 -17.99
N GLY A 195 -6.23 2.09 -16.97
CA GLY A 195 -5.24 1.31 -16.24
C GLY A 195 -4.42 2.13 -15.25
N VAL A 196 -3.14 1.83 -15.13
CA VAL A 196 -2.22 2.51 -14.20
C VAL A 196 -1.30 3.45 -14.97
N LEU A 197 -1.30 4.71 -14.56
CA LEU A 197 -0.50 5.77 -15.15
C LEU A 197 0.47 6.36 -14.13
N ALA A 198 1.71 6.59 -14.55
CA ALA A 198 2.67 7.39 -13.79
C ALA A 198 2.79 8.79 -14.41
N TYR A 199 2.92 9.78 -13.54
CA TYR A 199 3.13 11.18 -13.90
C TYR A 199 4.38 11.69 -13.18
N LYS A 200 5.08 12.64 -13.76
CA LYS A 200 6.05 13.44 -13.00
C LYS A 200 5.29 14.23 -11.92
N ARG A 201 5.96 14.55 -10.82
CA ARG A 201 5.32 15.27 -9.69
C ARG A 201 4.75 16.65 -10.07
N ASP A 202 5.25 17.27 -11.16
CA ASP A 202 4.77 18.55 -11.69
C ASP A 202 3.76 18.39 -12.83
N PHE A 203 3.44 17.15 -13.21
CA PHE A 203 2.57 16.79 -14.33
C PHE A 203 2.99 17.35 -15.69
N SER A 204 4.26 17.75 -15.83
CA SER A 204 4.78 18.30 -17.10
C SER A 204 4.91 17.25 -18.20
N ALA A 205 4.76 17.67 -19.46
CA ALA A 205 5.11 16.92 -20.65
C ALA A 205 6.45 17.45 -21.22
N PRO A 206 7.24 16.63 -21.92
CA PRO A 206 7.08 15.18 -22.07
C PRO A 206 7.35 14.44 -20.75
N TYR A 207 6.80 13.22 -20.62
CA TYR A 207 7.10 12.38 -19.44
C TYR A 207 8.60 12.04 -19.39
N ASN A 208 9.12 11.53 -20.50
CA ASN A 208 10.55 11.29 -20.70
C ASN A 208 10.92 11.42 -22.21
N ALA A 209 12.13 11.05 -22.57
CA ALA A 209 12.59 11.15 -23.96
C ALA A 209 11.83 10.26 -24.98
N GLN A 210 11.18 9.19 -24.50
CA GLN A 210 10.42 8.23 -25.31
C GLN A 210 8.91 8.46 -25.28
N VAL A 211 8.40 9.18 -24.28
CA VAL A 211 6.97 9.43 -24.04
C VAL A 211 6.71 10.93 -24.05
N SER A 212 6.13 11.39 -25.16
CA SER A 212 5.82 12.83 -25.39
C SER A 212 4.64 13.33 -24.56
N GLU A 213 3.75 12.44 -24.14
CA GLU A 213 2.64 12.71 -23.25
C GLU A 213 3.12 13.09 -21.84
N ASN A 214 2.22 13.55 -20.99
CA ASN A 214 2.53 13.87 -19.59
C ASN A 214 2.48 12.65 -18.64
N SER A 215 2.14 11.48 -19.16
CA SER A 215 2.03 10.24 -18.38
C SER A 215 2.60 9.03 -19.09
N LEU A 216 3.15 8.11 -18.29
CA LEU A 216 3.63 6.81 -18.73
C LEU A 216 2.61 5.74 -18.34
N LYS A 217 2.16 4.95 -19.30
CA LYS A 217 1.26 3.82 -19.05
C LYS A 217 2.03 2.60 -18.53
N LEU A 218 1.74 2.20 -17.29
CA LEU A 218 2.40 1.10 -16.61
C LEU A 218 1.72 -0.26 -16.90
N MET A 219 0.38 -0.27 -16.94
CA MET A 219 -0.42 -1.45 -17.28
C MET A 219 -1.85 -1.06 -17.67
N ASN A 220 -2.57 -1.96 -18.36
CA ASN A 220 -3.92 -1.71 -18.87
C ASN A 220 -5.00 -1.80 -17.78
N GLU A 221 -4.78 -2.61 -16.76
CA GLU A 221 -5.68 -2.79 -15.65
C GLU A 221 -4.87 -3.08 -14.40
N GLY A 222 -5.18 -2.39 -13.31
CA GLY A 222 -4.51 -2.56 -12.02
C GLY A 222 -5.52 -2.74 -10.91
N TYR A 223 -5.06 -3.42 -9.86
CA TYR A 223 -5.83 -3.57 -8.62
C TYR A 223 -5.07 -2.89 -7.49
N ARG A 224 -5.67 -1.87 -6.89
CA ARG A 224 -5.12 -1.05 -5.81
C ARG A 224 -4.40 -1.83 -4.72
N LYS A 225 -4.87 -3.06 -4.45
CA LYS A 225 -4.38 -3.87 -3.34
C LYS A 225 -3.26 -4.84 -3.73
N TYR A 226 -2.85 -4.87 -5.00
CA TYR A 226 -1.92 -5.88 -5.51
C TYR A 226 -0.57 -5.33 -5.93
N SER A 227 -0.45 -4.03 -6.03
CA SER A 227 0.74 -3.35 -6.54
C SER A 227 1.22 -2.28 -5.56
N ASP A 228 2.49 -1.93 -5.61
CA ASP A 228 3.05 -0.83 -4.83
C ASP A 228 4.23 -0.18 -5.55
N VAL A 229 4.69 0.95 -5.04
CA VAL A 229 5.92 1.62 -5.44
C VAL A 229 7.06 1.26 -4.49
N ALA A 230 8.27 1.11 -5.03
CA ALA A 230 9.44 0.68 -4.27
C ALA A 230 10.71 1.35 -4.80
N ARG A 231 11.85 1.12 -4.15
CA ARG A 231 13.18 1.44 -4.69
C ARG A 231 13.93 0.18 -5.09
N ASN A 232 14.58 0.20 -6.26
CA ASN A 232 15.55 -0.83 -6.60
C ASN A 232 16.88 -0.62 -5.84
N ALA A 233 17.85 -1.53 -6.02
CA ALA A 233 19.15 -1.44 -5.36
C ALA A 233 19.96 -0.19 -5.73
N GLN A 234 19.69 0.44 -6.87
CA GLN A 234 20.29 1.69 -7.33
C GLN A 234 19.57 2.93 -6.78
N GLY A 235 18.55 2.75 -5.94
CA GLY A 235 17.76 3.85 -5.37
C GLY A 235 16.74 4.46 -6.34
N GLN A 236 16.52 3.86 -7.50
CA GLN A 236 15.57 4.33 -8.50
C GLN A 236 14.13 3.93 -8.10
N ASP A 237 13.18 4.80 -8.40
CA ASP A 237 11.77 4.53 -8.16
C ASP A 237 11.22 3.49 -9.15
N MET A 238 10.61 2.46 -8.61
CA MET A 238 10.00 1.36 -9.35
C MET A 238 8.51 1.28 -9.03
N TYR A 239 7.70 0.98 -10.03
CA TYR A 239 6.38 0.43 -9.83
C TYR A 239 6.46 -1.09 -9.89
N VAL A 240 5.98 -1.78 -8.87
CA VAL A 240 5.91 -3.25 -8.83
C VAL A 240 4.45 -3.64 -8.98
N GLY A 241 4.11 -4.12 -10.16
CA GLY A 241 2.74 -4.43 -10.56
C GLY A 241 2.47 -5.92 -10.63
N PHE A 242 1.22 -6.29 -10.39
CA PHE A 242 0.70 -7.63 -10.65
C PHE A 242 -0.29 -7.58 -11.80
N ASP A 243 0.09 -8.18 -12.93
CA ASP A 243 -0.79 -8.35 -14.07
C ASP A 243 -1.59 -9.64 -13.92
N ALA A 244 -2.84 -9.50 -13.48
CA ALA A 244 -3.78 -10.61 -13.32
C ALA A 244 -4.61 -10.89 -14.59
N ILE A 245 -4.51 -10.05 -15.61
CA ILE A 245 -5.33 -10.13 -16.83
C ILE A 245 -4.57 -10.80 -17.97
N SER A 246 -3.32 -10.36 -18.20
CA SER A 246 -2.47 -10.98 -19.20
C SER A 246 -2.13 -12.42 -18.82
N LYS A 247 -2.10 -13.31 -19.79
CA LYS A 247 -1.69 -14.70 -19.56
C LYS A 247 -0.30 -14.93 -20.16
N PRO A 248 0.63 -15.49 -19.38
CA PRO A 248 0.51 -15.93 -17.97
C PRO A 248 0.50 -14.75 -16.99
N ASN A 249 -0.29 -14.85 -15.91
CA ASN A 249 -0.28 -13.87 -14.84
C ASN A 249 1.12 -13.72 -14.25
N HIS A 250 1.56 -12.49 -13.99
CA HIS A 250 2.93 -12.26 -13.56
C HIS A 250 3.10 -10.98 -12.72
N LEU A 251 4.08 -11.01 -11.84
CA LEU A 251 4.67 -9.82 -11.26
C LEU A 251 5.73 -9.23 -12.20
N PHE A 252 5.77 -7.93 -12.27
CA PHE A 252 6.78 -7.17 -13.02
C PHE A 252 7.18 -5.91 -12.26
N MET A 253 8.31 -5.34 -12.63
CA MET A 253 8.69 -3.99 -12.21
C MET A 253 8.80 -3.08 -13.43
N THR A 254 8.51 -1.79 -13.23
CA THR A 254 8.76 -0.74 -14.23
C THR A 254 9.53 0.39 -13.57
N ASN A 255 10.65 0.77 -14.17
CA ASN A 255 11.39 1.96 -13.76
C ASN A 255 10.56 3.21 -14.11
N LEU A 256 10.21 4.00 -13.10
CA LEU A 256 9.32 5.14 -13.30
C LEU A 256 9.95 6.27 -14.13
N ALA A 257 11.26 6.40 -14.12
CA ALA A 257 11.94 7.43 -14.92
C ALA A 257 12.06 7.04 -16.41
N THR A 258 12.43 5.80 -16.68
CA THR A 258 12.70 5.34 -18.05
C THR A 258 11.53 4.67 -18.75
N GLY A 259 10.61 4.08 -17.98
CA GLY A 259 9.53 3.25 -18.51
C GLY A 259 9.97 1.81 -18.81
N GLU A 260 11.21 1.44 -18.53
CA GLU A 260 11.70 0.08 -18.73
C GLU A 260 10.96 -0.91 -17.84
N LYS A 261 10.33 -1.90 -18.50
CA LYS A 261 9.54 -2.95 -17.83
C LYS A 261 10.28 -4.27 -17.80
N THR A 262 10.40 -4.86 -16.62
CA THR A 262 11.12 -6.12 -16.39
C THR A 262 10.18 -7.13 -15.72
N PRO A 263 9.99 -8.34 -16.28
CA PRO A 263 9.25 -9.41 -15.63
C PRO A 263 10.03 -9.93 -14.41
N LEU A 264 9.30 -10.27 -13.33
CA LEU A 264 9.88 -10.78 -12.09
C LEU A 264 9.47 -12.23 -11.81
N LEU A 265 8.18 -12.51 -11.73
CA LEU A 265 7.68 -13.82 -11.29
C LEU A 265 6.38 -14.17 -12.01
N THR A 266 6.36 -15.30 -12.71
CA THR A 266 5.12 -15.87 -13.26
C THR A 266 4.35 -16.58 -12.16
N THR A 267 3.08 -16.23 -11.98
CA THR A 267 2.20 -16.80 -10.94
C THR A 267 1.17 -17.80 -11.49
N SER A 268 0.95 -17.82 -12.81
CA SER A 268 0.20 -18.89 -13.47
C SER A 268 0.99 -20.20 -13.43
N PHE A 269 0.33 -21.31 -13.21
CA PHE A 269 0.96 -22.62 -13.01
C PHE A 269 0.35 -23.74 -13.87
N GLY A 270 -0.41 -23.37 -14.90
CA GLY A 270 -1.04 -24.25 -15.88
C GLY A 270 -2.18 -23.53 -16.59
N LYS A 271 -2.88 -24.25 -17.46
CA LYS A 271 -4.11 -23.74 -18.08
C LYS A 271 -5.18 -23.51 -17.00
N ASP A 272 -5.97 -22.45 -17.15
CA ASP A 272 -7.08 -22.07 -16.24
C ASP A 272 -6.69 -22.00 -14.77
N THR A 273 -5.45 -21.56 -14.51
CA THR A 273 -4.92 -21.35 -13.15
C THR A 273 -4.74 -19.88 -12.85
N ASP A 274 -4.87 -19.55 -11.56
CA ASP A 274 -4.68 -18.19 -11.07
C ASP A 274 -4.13 -18.18 -9.64
N THR A 275 -3.40 -17.13 -9.28
CA THR A 275 -2.91 -16.91 -7.92
C THR A 275 -2.90 -15.41 -7.67
N GLY A 276 -3.66 -14.95 -6.66
CA GLY A 276 -3.60 -13.57 -6.20
C GLY A 276 -2.31 -13.31 -5.45
N VAL A 277 -1.76 -12.12 -5.64
CA VAL A 277 -0.60 -11.64 -4.89
C VAL A 277 -0.81 -10.21 -4.45
N GLN A 278 -0.19 -9.84 -3.33
CA GLN A 278 -0.14 -8.46 -2.85
C GLN A 278 1.31 -8.09 -2.61
N VAL A 279 1.66 -6.85 -2.95
CA VAL A 279 3.04 -6.34 -2.87
C VAL A 279 3.10 -5.22 -1.83
N SER A 280 4.16 -5.21 -1.02
CA SER A 280 4.55 -4.10 -0.16
C SER A 280 5.97 -3.65 -0.50
N GLY A 281 6.09 -2.42 -0.99
CA GLY A 281 7.36 -1.74 -1.29
C GLY A 281 7.88 -0.89 -0.13
N ARG A 282 7.40 -1.11 1.10
CA ARG A 282 7.65 -0.22 2.25
C ARG A 282 9.02 -0.38 2.90
N ALA A 283 9.83 -1.35 2.46
CA ALA A 283 11.18 -1.57 2.97
C ALA A 283 12.20 -0.54 2.44
N LEU A 284 11.93 0.74 2.65
CA LEU A 284 12.65 1.86 2.03
C LEU A 284 14.10 2.03 2.55
N GLN A 285 14.44 1.42 3.70
CA GLN A 285 15.82 1.32 4.21
C GLN A 285 16.53 0.04 3.76
N ARG A 286 15.84 -0.83 3.01
CA ARG A 286 16.39 -2.05 2.39
C ARG A 286 16.05 -2.05 0.89
N PRO A 287 16.54 -1.06 0.12
CA PRO A 287 16.19 -0.91 -1.29
C PRO A 287 16.56 -2.16 -2.10
N GLY A 288 15.81 -2.40 -3.15
CA GLY A 288 15.97 -3.58 -4.00
C GLY A 288 15.11 -4.77 -3.61
N TRP A 289 14.31 -4.68 -2.55
CA TRP A 289 13.44 -5.76 -2.11
C TRP A 289 12.00 -5.30 -1.91
N VAL A 290 11.06 -6.19 -2.21
CA VAL A 290 9.64 -6.05 -1.87
C VAL A 290 9.14 -7.28 -1.14
N LEU A 291 8.14 -7.10 -0.29
CA LEU A 291 7.41 -8.21 0.32
C LEU A 291 6.27 -8.60 -0.59
N VAL A 292 6.10 -9.90 -0.82
CA VAL A 292 4.99 -10.47 -1.61
C VAL A 292 4.22 -11.46 -0.75
N SER A 293 2.89 -11.36 -0.80
CA SER A 293 1.96 -12.27 -0.12
C SER A 293 1.08 -12.97 -1.16
N GLY A 294 1.22 -14.29 -1.30
CA GLY A 294 0.43 -15.11 -2.21
C GLY A 294 -0.83 -15.67 -1.54
N PHE A 295 -1.97 -15.62 -2.20
CA PHE A 295 -3.25 -16.10 -1.71
C PHE A 295 -4.15 -16.57 -2.85
N GLY A 296 -5.26 -17.26 -2.52
CA GLY A 296 -6.35 -17.51 -3.44
C GLY A 296 -5.93 -18.27 -4.70
N GLU A 297 -5.10 -19.29 -4.54
CA GLU A 297 -4.76 -20.16 -5.66
C GLU A 297 -6.00 -20.86 -6.20
N ARG A 298 -6.14 -20.85 -7.52
CA ARG A 298 -7.29 -21.39 -8.23
C ARG A 298 -6.84 -22.23 -9.40
N LYS A 299 -7.53 -23.36 -9.62
CA LYS A 299 -7.38 -24.20 -10.79
C LYS A 299 -8.74 -24.79 -11.20
N ASP A 300 -9.07 -24.70 -12.48
CA ASP A 300 -10.30 -25.28 -13.06
C ASP A 300 -11.58 -24.87 -12.28
N GLY A 301 -11.61 -23.62 -11.77
CA GLY A 301 -12.73 -23.09 -10.95
C GLY A 301 -12.68 -23.48 -9.47
N VAL A 302 -11.76 -24.33 -9.03
CA VAL A 302 -11.60 -24.72 -7.63
C VAL A 302 -10.61 -23.78 -6.94
N ASN A 303 -11.07 -23.13 -5.86
CA ASN A 303 -10.23 -22.30 -5.01
C ASN A 303 -9.59 -23.13 -3.88
N ASN A 304 -8.49 -22.65 -3.33
CA ASN A 304 -7.81 -23.23 -2.18
C ASN A 304 -7.41 -24.69 -2.39
N LEU A 305 -6.44 -24.91 -3.28
CA LEU A 305 -5.90 -26.24 -3.52
C LEU A 305 -5.51 -26.95 -2.22
N ALA A 306 -5.81 -28.26 -2.12
CA ALA A 306 -5.44 -29.07 -0.98
C ALA A 306 -3.93 -28.98 -0.68
N ALA A 307 -3.53 -29.22 0.57
CA ALA A 307 -2.12 -29.09 0.97
C ALA A 307 -1.19 -30.04 0.21
N ASN A 308 -1.70 -31.20 -0.19
CA ASN A 308 -1.01 -32.25 -0.95
C ASN A 308 -1.33 -32.21 -2.46
N ASP A 309 -2.01 -31.17 -2.96
CA ASP A 309 -2.31 -31.04 -4.39
C ASP A 309 -1.00 -30.93 -5.21
N PRO A 310 -0.77 -31.78 -6.23
CA PRO A 310 0.46 -31.76 -7.02
C PRO A 310 0.64 -30.46 -7.83
N ASN A 311 -0.44 -29.69 -8.00
CA ASN A 311 -0.40 -28.40 -8.69
C ASN A 311 0.02 -27.25 -7.77
N ARG A 312 0.10 -27.44 -6.46
CA ARG A 312 0.61 -26.39 -5.55
C ARG A 312 2.03 -26.05 -5.88
N LYS A 313 2.27 -24.75 -6.03
CA LYS A 313 3.61 -24.20 -6.29
C LYS A 313 4.16 -23.59 -4.99
N TRP A 314 5.47 -23.38 -4.95
CA TRP A 314 6.19 -22.90 -3.78
C TRP A 314 5.67 -21.55 -3.26
N PHE A 315 5.12 -20.68 -4.12
CA PHE A 315 4.62 -19.33 -3.76
C PHE A 315 3.16 -19.33 -3.26
N HIS A 316 2.44 -20.44 -3.38
CA HIS A 316 1.05 -20.50 -2.91
C HIS A 316 0.99 -20.40 -1.38
N ARG A 317 0.13 -19.52 -0.87
CA ARG A 317 -0.04 -19.24 0.55
C ARG A 317 1.28 -18.99 1.26
N LYS A 318 2.12 -18.17 0.67
CA LYS A 318 3.40 -17.77 1.24
C LYS A 318 3.58 -16.27 1.25
N MET A 319 4.32 -15.85 2.25
CA MET A 319 4.95 -14.54 2.30
C MET A 319 6.43 -14.72 2.01
N PHE A 320 6.97 -13.94 1.07
CA PHE A 320 8.36 -14.03 0.64
C PHE A 320 8.90 -12.66 0.24
N ALA A 321 10.21 -12.48 0.40
CA ALA A 321 10.93 -11.36 -0.18
C ALA A 321 11.27 -11.66 -1.64
N LEU A 322 11.05 -10.68 -2.51
CA LEU A 322 11.38 -10.73 -3.94
C LEU A 322 12.33 -9.58 -4.26
N SER A 323 13.49 -9.89 -4.85
CA SER A 323 14.41 -8.82 -5.26
C SER A 323 13.97 -8.16 -6.56
N LEU A 324 14.26 -6.86 -6.66
CA LEU A 324 14.04 -6.03 -7.86
C LEU A 324 15.27 -6.08 -8.77
N GLU A 325 15.67 -7.31 -9.12
CA GLU A 325 16.78 -7.64 -10.02
C GLU A 325 16.28 -8.55 -11.15
N ASN A 326 17.07 -8.74 -12.16
CA ASN A 326 16.79 -9.69 -13.24
C ASN A 326 18.01 -10.60 -13.46
N PRO A 327 17.94 -11.92 -13.18
CA PRO A 327 16.79 -12.64 -12.60
C PRO A 327 16.57 -12.29 -11.11
N PRO A 328 15.31 -12.37 -10.63
CA PRO A 328 15.02 -12.04 -9.25
C PRO A 328 15.46 -13.14 -8.27
N LYS A 329 15.89 -12.73 -7.07
CA LYS A 329 16.09 -13.62 -5.92
C LYS A 329 14.81 -13.72 -5.11
N VAL A 330 14.58 -14.88 -4.52
CA VAL A 330 13.40 -15.15 -3.69
C VAL A 330 13.85 -15.72 -2.35
N LEU A 331 13.33 -15.15 -1.26
CA LEU A 331 13.56 -15.62 0.09
C LEU A 331 12.20 -15.92 0.75
N SER A 332 11.94 -17.20 1.04
CA SER A 332 10.71 -17.61 1.75
C SER A 332 10.75 -17.11 3.20
N ILE A 333 9.68 -16.45 3.65
CA ILE A 333 9.60 -15.86 5.00
C ILE A 333 8.63 -16.64 5.88
N ALA A 334 7.38 -16.80 5.44
CA ALA A 334 6.36 -17.48 6.22
C ALA A 334 5.32 -18.17 5.34
N ASN A 335 4.70 -19.21 5.90
CA ASN A 335 3.46 -19.75 5.33
C ASN A 335 2.30 -18.85 5.78
N LEU A 336 1.35 -18.66 4.89
CA LEU A 336 0.12 -17.89 5.13
C LEU A 336 -1.05 -18.92 5.21
N PRO A 337 -1.47 -19.32 6.40
CA PRO A 337 -2.63 -20.18 6.56
C PRO A 337 -3.90 -19.37 6.27
N HIS A 338 -4.23 -19.29 4.99
CA HIS A 338 -5.31 -18.45 4.49
C HIS A 338 -6.26 -19.25 3.61
N TRP A 339 -7.55 -19.11 3.87
CA TRP A 339 -8.63 -19.63 3.04
C TRP A 339 -9.35 -18.48 2.34
N TRP A 340 -9.65 -18.64 1.06
CA TRP A 340 -10.35 -17.66 0.25
C TRP A 340 -11.49 -18.31 -0.52
N ASP A 341 -12.71 -17.84 -0.35
CA ASP A 341 -13.90 -18.41 -0.99
C ASP A 341 -14.14 -17.91 -2.42
N GLY A 342 -13.37 -16.91 -2.87
CA GLY A 342 -13.55 -16.30 -4.18
C GLY A 342 -14.68 -15.29 -4.25
N SER A 343 -15.37 -15.00 -3.16
CA SER A 343 -16.43 -14.02 -3.13
C SER A 343 -15.89 -12.60 -3.28
N LYS A 344 -16.70 -11.71 -3.86
CA LYS A 344 -16.36 -10.28 -3.98
C LYS A 344 -16.26 -9.57 -2.63
N ASN A 345 -16.88 -10.12 -1.60
CA ASN A 345 -16.93 -9.55 -0.25
C ASN A 345 -15.75 -9.98 0.62
N ASP A 346 -14.92 -10.93 0.17
CA ASP A 346 -13.76 -11.45 0.89
C ASP A 346 -12.51 -10.55 0.70
N THR A 347 -12.66 -9.28 1.01
CA THR A 347 -11.54 -8.33 0.88
C THR A 347 -10.71 -8.22 2.15
N TRP A 348 -11.34 -8.32 3.30
CA TRP A 348 -10.75 -8.07 4.60
C TRP A 348 -9.81 -9.18 5.09
N PRO A 349 -10.16 -10.47 4.95
CA PRO A 349 -9.30 -11.55 5.42
C PRO A 349 -8.06 -11.80 4.55
N ARG A 350 -7.89 -11.09 3.42
CA ARG A 350 -6.68 -11.23 2.60
C ARG A 350 -5.42 -10.92 3.40
N PRO A 351 -4.27 -11.52 3.05
CA PRO A 351 -3.05 -11.38 3.85
C PRO A 351 -2.61 -9.95 4.10
N HIS A 352 -2.76 -9.04 3.13
CA HIS A 352 -2.30 -7.65 3.22
C HIS A 352 -0.91 -7.52 3.85
N GLY A 353 0.01 -8.42 3.47
CA GLY A 353 1.36 -8.46 4.03
C GLY A 353 2.06 -7.12 3.85
N THR A 354 2.41 -6.46 4.95
CA THR A 354 3.18 -5.22 4.95
C THR A 354 4.51 -5.39 5.68
N VAL A 355 5.52 -4.62 5.31
CA VAL A 355 6.88 -4.72 5.83
C VAL A 355 7.34 -3.40 6.43
N ASN A 356 8.13 -3.46 7.50
CA ASN A 356 8.78 -2.29 8.06
C ASN A 356 9.93 -1.77 7.14
N ARG A 357 10.41 -0.58 7.44
CA ARG A 357 11.40 0.11 6.60
C ARG A 357 12.72 -0.66 6.43
N SER A 358 13.14 -1.42 7.45
CA SER A 358 14.41 -2.17 7.49
C SER A 358 14.31 -3.60 6.93
N PHE A 359 13.13 -4.07 6.57
CA PHE A 359 12.82 -5.45 6.18
C PHE A 359 13.11 -6.50 7.28
N THR A 360 12.90 -6.14 8.53
CA THR A 360 13.13 -7.04 9.67
C THR A 360 11.83 -7.50 10.34
N ARG A 361 10.73 -6.79 10.10
CA ARG A 361 9.40 -7.09 10.64
C ARG A 361 8.33 -7.00 9.56
N MET A 362 7.44 -7.95 9.57
CA MET A 362 6.33 -8.03 8.63
C MET A 362 5.05 -8.34 9.37
N LEU A 363 3.94 -7.77 8.90
CA LEU A 363 2.60 -8.11 9.36
C LEU A 363 1.85 -8.81 8.24
N PHE A 364 0.94 -9.69 8.62
CA PHE A 364 -0.03 -10.27 7.70
C PHE A 364 -1.31 -10.66 8.43
N ASN A 365 -2.42 -10.69 7.72
CA ASN A 365 -3.68 -11.21 8.22
C ASN A 365 -3.81 -12.70 7.83
N ALA A 366 -4.36 -13.52 8.70
CA ALA A 366 -4.68 -14.91 8.40
C ALA A 366 -5.94 -15.37 9.13
N ASN A 367 -6.75 -16.15 8.42
CA ASN A 367 -7.97 -16.77 8.96
C ASN A 367 -7.78 -18.25 9.31
N TRP A 368 -6.55 -18.75 9.30
CA TRP A 368 -6.19 -20.14 9.60
C TRP A 368 -7.06 -21.19 8.87
N ASN A 369 -7.42 -20.88 7.63
CA ASN A 369 -8.31 -21.67 6.80
C ASN A 369 -9.77 -21.74 7.32
N SER A 370 -10.19 -20.80 8.16
CA SER A 370 -11.59 -20.66 8.54
C SER A 370 -12.42 -20.20 7.35
N PRO A 371 -13.58 -20.82 7.09
CA PRO A 371 -14.51 -20.34 6.08
C PRO A 371 -15.26 -19.06 6.51
N ASN A 372 -15.17 -18.66 7.79
CA ASN A 372 -15.78 -17.44 8.27
C ASN A 372 -14.90 -16.24 7.92
N VAL A 373 -15.40 -15.36 7.09
CA VAL A 373 -14.70 -14.15 6.60
C VAL A 373 -14.34 -13.14 7.70
N ARG A 374 -14.91 -13.28 8.90
CA ARG A 374 -14.59 -12.45 10.06
C ARG A 374 -13.63 -13.11 11.05
N ASP A 375 -13.33 -14.38 10.86
CA ASP A 375 -12.47 -15.16 11.75
C ASP A 375 -11.00 -15.02 11.33
N PHE A 376 -10.44 -13.81 11.44
CA PHE A 376 -9.05 -13.58 11.10
C PHE A 376 -8.36 -12.63 12.09
N ASP A 377 -7.05 -12.79 12.18
CA ASP A 377 -6.17 -12.01 13.04
C ASP A 377 -4.93 -11.53 12.30
N THR A 378 -4.27 -10.53 12.88
CA THR A 378 -2.98 -10.03 12.41
C THR A 378 -1.85 -10.75 13.14
N TYR A 379 -0.84 -11.13 12.37
CA TYR A 379 0.36 -11.81 12.83
C TYR A 379 1.60 -10.98 12.50
N LEU A 380 2.58 -11.03 13.40
CA LEU A 380 3.90 -10.44 13.25
C LEU A 380 4.92 -11.54 12.96
N VAL A 381 5.73 -11.32 11.94
CA VAL A 381 6.97 -12.07 11.69
C VAL A 381 8.14 -11.16 11.97
N GLU A 382 9.09 -11.63 12.74
CA GLU A 382 10.38 -10.97 12.95
C GLU A 382 11.47 -11.87 12.40
N ILE A 383 12.40 -11.28 11.66
CA ILE A 383 13.59 -11.95 11.10
C ILE A 383 14.85 -11.18 11.47
N ARG A 384 15.99 -11.85 11.42
CA ARG A 384 17.28 -11.21 11.64
C ARG A 384 17.55 -10.16 10.57
N SER A 385 18.26 -9.11 10.91
CA SER A 385 18.59 -8.00 9.99
C SER A 385 19.45 -8.42 8.79
N ASP A 386 20.16 -9.54 8.89
CA ASP A 386 20.97 -10.14 7.83
C ASP A 386 20.25 -11.20 6.99
N ALA A 387 19.01 -11.58 7.37
CA ALA A 387 18.23 -12.60 6.67
C ALA A 387 17.85 -12.18 5.24
N VAL A 388 17.61 -10.88 5.02
CA VAL A 388 17.44 -10.31 3.68
C VAL A 388 18.71 -9.54 3.32
N PRO A 389 19.56 -10.08 2.43
CA PRO A 389 20.87 -9.48 2.14
C PRO A 389 20.71 -8.13 1.44
N ALA A 390 21.66 -7.22 1.71
CA ALA A 390 21.79 -6.02 0.89
C ALA A 390 22.13 -6.43 -0.55
N LEU A 391 21.44 -5.85 -1.52
CA LEU A 391 21.81 -6.00 -2.91
C LEU A 391 22.93 -5.01 -3.23
N HIS A 392 24.01 -5.52 -3.76
CA HIS A 392 25.13 -4.66 -4.14
C HIS A 392 24.71 -3.82 -5.35
N THR A 393 24.83 -2.49 -5.24
CA THR A 393 24.94 -1.64 -6.42
C THR A 393 26.19 -2.12 -7.19
N PRO A 394 26.09 -2.43 -8.50
CA PRO A 394 27.30 -2.60 -9.31
C PRO A 394 28.13 -1.34 -9.11
N LYS A 395 29.40 -1.49 -8.72
CA LYS A 395 30.33 -0.36 -8.75
C LYS A 395 30.35 0.18 -10.17
N PRO A 396 30.26 1.50 -10.35
CA PRO A 396 30.32 2.14 -11.66
C PRO A 396 31.61 1.81 -12.40
#